data_253deca680b392a2afc170b3177bc159
#
_entry.id   253deca680b392a2afc170b3177bc159
#
_cell.length_a   1.000
_cell.length_b   1.000
_cell.length_c   1.000
_cell.angle_alpha   90.00
_cell.angle_beta   90.00
_cell.angle_gamma   90.00
#
_symmetry.space_group_name_H-M   'P 1'
#
loop_
_entity.id
_entity.type
_entity.pdbx_description
1 polymer ?
#
loop_
_entity_poly.entity_id
_entity_poly.type
_entity_poly.pdbx_seq_one_letter_code
_entity_poly.pdbx_strand_id
1 'polypeptide(L)'
;MSTQTTPQSPAPESLARQVRFLKRLTVLLAAALVIGGGVFFFLRHQGQPVTILVDNKPIATVRNVAAANELIAAAEQAKVGAAFAGQEPVRMQKVRFQRAEAGTPQEPDNVVKSKLAQSLTLHVRAFVILVKGRLSVALPTADAASETLRLVRDHWAQMPPEAPIIGQPEIVETENIQRRAVDTRMTRQTPEMAAPYFWTPPPSKSYLVRRGDLGSRIAYRNHLSYADLITANPNKNLNRLKPGDTLNVQKMPLLLTVRVRKTLEVTEKVHPDATEAQAGSQHVTYVVTYINGQEIRREAQSVDIIEKPLTRMDL
;
A
#
# COMPACT_ATOMS: atom_id res chain seq x y z
N MET A 1 -13.81 -103.13 -10.94
CA MET A 1 -14.56 -101.96 -11.35
C MET A 1 -13.84 -100.75 -10.75
N SER A 2 -13.03 -100.04 -11.50
CA SER A 2 -12.27 -98.89 -11.07
C SER A 2 -12.92 -97.68 -11.68
N THR A 3 -13.53 -96.84 -10.82
CA THR A 3 -14.08 -95.55 -11.22
C THR A 3 -12.97 -94.47 -11.27
N GLN A 4 -12.60 -94.09 -12.49
CA GLN A 4 -11.75 -92.94 -12.73
C GLN A 4 -12.57 -91.61 -12.48
N THR A 5 -12.17 -90.81 -11.51
CA THR A 5 -12.67 -89.50 -11.28
C THR A 5 -11.87 -88.53 -12.14
N THR A 6 -12.48 -87.97 -13.16
CA THR A 6 -11.93 -86.87 -13.97
C THR A 6 -11.93 -85.55 -13.16
N PRO A 7 -10.80 -84.79 -13.15
CA PRO A 7 -10.78 -83.49 -12.49
C PRO A 7 -11.65 -82.49 -13.27
N GLN A 8 -12.67 -81.90 -12.60
CA GLN A 8 -13.47 -80.87 -13.17
C GLN A 8 -12.63 -79.60 -13.34
N SER A 9 -12.62 -79.11 -14.58
CA SER A 9 -12.04 -77.81 -14.93
C SER A 9 -12.81 -76.72 -14.18
N PRO A 10 -12.09 -75.70 -13.58
CA PRO A 10 -12.77 -74.67 -12.84
C PRO A 10 -13.66 -73.82 -13.77
N ALA A 11 -14.88 -73.55 -13.31
CA ALA A 11 -15.91 -72.81 -14.05
C ALA A 11 -15.38 -71.43 -14.58
N PRO A 12 -15.74 -71.03 -15.80
CA PRO A 12 -15.21 -69.81 -16.44
C PRO A 12 -15.45 -68.52 -15.65
N GLU A 13 -16.42 -68.49 -14.78
CA GLU A 13 -16.69 -67.34 -13.87
C GLU A 13 -15.63 -67.15 -12.79
N SER A 14 -15.02 -68.24 -12.28
CA SER A 14 -13.97 -68.19 -11.26
C SER A 14 -12.69 -67.62 -11.80
N LEU A 15 -12.35 -67.98 -13.03
CA LEU A 15 -11.19 -67.42 -13.76
C LEU A 15 -11.35 -65.93 -14.07
N ALA A 16 -12.56 -65.52 -14.47
CA ALA A 16 -12.85 -64.12 -14.75
C ALA A 16 -12.82 -63.24 -13.46
N ARG A 17 -13.17 -63.79 -12.30
CA ARG A 17 -13.00 -63.11 -11.00
C ARG A 17 -11.54 -62.99 -10.59
N GLN A 18 -10.74 -64.05 -10.77
CA GLN A 18 -9.30 -64.01 -10.49
C GLN A 18 -8.53 -63.04 -11.39
N VAL A 19 -8.84 -62.96 -12.66
CA VAL A 19 -8.22 -62.00 -13.60
C VAL A 19 -8.61 -60.57 -13.24
N ARG A 20 -9.85 -60.29 -12.83
CA ARG A 20 -10.27 -58.95 -12.36
C ARG A 20 -9.60 -58.59 -11.03
N PHE A 21 -9.43 -59.52 -10.12
CA PHE A 21 -8.73 -59.31 -8.86
C PHE A 21 -7.24 -59.00 -9.10
N LEU A 22 -6.56 -59.80 -9.94
CA LEU A 22 -5.14 -59.57 -10.32
C LEU A 22 -4.94 -58.21 -11.02
N LYS A 23 -5.85 -57.80 -11.93
CA LYS A 23 -5.79 -56.48 -12.56
C LYS A 23 -5.95 -55.35 -11.54
N ARG A 24 -6.84 -55.50 -10.58
CA ARG A 24 -6.99 -54.51 -9.49
C ARG A 24 -5.78 -54.45 -8.59
N LEU A 25 -5.22 -55.59 -8.24
CA LEU A 25 -4.00 -55.70 -7.43
C LEU A 25 -2.79 -55.07 -8.12
N THR A 26 -2.62 -55.29 -9.42
CA THR A 26 -1.52 -54.66 -10.21
C THR A 26 -1.69 -53.15 -10.31
N VAL A 27 -2.90 -52.63 -10.46
CA VAL A 27 -3.17 -51.17 -10.47
C VAL A 27 -2.87 -50.56 -9.09
N LEU A 28 -3.27 -51.22 -8.00
CA LEU A 28 -2.99 -50.76 -6.64
C LEU A 28 -1.49 -50.82 -6.32
N LEU A 29 -0.78 -51.84 -6.74
CA LEU A 29 0.68 -51.93 -6.58
C LEU A 29 1.44 -50.88 -7.40
N ALA A 30 1.01 -50.63 -8.64
CA ALA A 30 1.56 -49.56 -9.46
C ALA A 30 1.31 -48.17 -8.84
N ALA A 31 0.12 -47.90 -8.33
CA ALA A 31 -0.19 -46.66 -7.63
C ALA A 31 0.63 -46.51 -6.33
N ALA A 32 0.79 -47.56 -5.54
CA ALA A 32 1.63 -47.58 -4.34
C ALA A 32 3.11 -47.33 -4.66
N LEU A 33 3.61 -47.87 -5.78
CA LEU A 33 4.99 -47.64 -6.26
C LEU A 33 5.22 -46.22 -6.72
N VAL A 34 4.25 -45.62 -7.41
CA VAL A 34 4.31 -44.19 -7.83
C VAL A 34 4.24 -43.27 -6.60
N ILE A 35 3.34 -43.53 -5.65
CA ILE A 35 3.24 -42.76 -4.41
C ILE A 35 4.48 -42.96 -3.53
N GLY A 36 4.91 -44.20 -3.32
CA GLY A 36 6.12 -44.54 -2.53
C GLY A 36 7.41 -44.00 -3.17
N GLY A 37 7.53 -44.08 -4.49
CA GLY A 37 8.64 -43.50 -5.23
C GLY A 37 8.66 -41.97 -5.18
N GLY A 38 7.49 -41.34 -5.28
CA GLY A 38 7.33 -39.90 -5.13
C GLY A 38 7.69 -39.42 -3.72
N VAL A 39 7.21 -40.11 -2.69
CA VAL A 39 7.55 -39.83 -1.28
C VAL A 39 9.03 -40.06 -1.01
N PHE A 40 9.62 -41.13 -1.49
CA PHE A 40 11.06 -41.44 -1.33
C PHE A 40 11.93 -40.40 -2.04
N PHE A 41 11.58 -40.03 -3.26
CA PHE A 41 12.25 -38.95 -4.00
C PHE A 41 12.15 -37.62 -3.29
N PHE A 42 10.96 -37.27 -2.78
CA PHE A 42 10.72 -36.07 -2.00
C PHE A 42 11.53 -36.04 -0.70
N LEU A 43 11.50 -37.12 0.09
CA LEU A 43 12.28 -37.25 1.34
C LEU A 43 13.79 -37.19 1.09
N ARG A 44 14.28 -37.82 0.01
CA ARG A 44 15.72 -37.80 -0.36
C ARG A 44 16.19 -36.40 -0.76
N HIS A 45 15.31 -35.59 -1.36
CA HIS A 45 15.65 -34.22 -1.76
C HIS A 45 15.45 -33.16 -0.64
N GLN A 46 14.71 -33.47 0.42
CA GLN A 46 14.50 -32.57 1.56
C GLN A 46 15.79 -32.28 2.34
N GLY A 47 16.78 -33.16 2.29
CA GLY A 47 18.03 -32.99 3.03
C GLY A 47 19.16 -32.28 2.29
N GLN A 48 18.95 -31.88 1.01
CA GLN A 48 20.04 -31.29 0.21
C GLN A 48 19.92 -29.74 0.19
N PRO A 49 21.07 -29.04 0.28
CA PRO A 49 21.09 -27.58 0.15
C PRO A 49 20.52 -27.14 -1.20
N VAL A 50 19.71 -26.08 -1.16
CA VAL A 50 19.08 -25.51 -2.35
C VAL A 50 19.30 -23.99 -2.41
N THR A 51 19.49 -23.51 -3.63
CA THR A 51 19.52 -22.07 -3.92
C THR A 51 18.13 -21.63 -4.33
N ILE A 52 17.62 -20.60 -3.66
CA ILE A 52 16.35 -19.95 -3.97
C ILE A 52 16.59 -18.96 -5.12
N LEU A 53 15.83 -19.14 -6.21
CA LEU A 53 15.85 -18.22 -7.34
C LEU A 53 14.52 -17.46 -7.40
N VAL A 54 14.61 -16.14 -7.55
CA VAL A 54 13.47 -15.25 -7.80
C VAL A 54 13.65 -14.67 -9.20
N ASP A 55 12.72 -14.96 -10.11
CA ASP A 55 12.81 -14.62 -11.54
C ASP A 55 14.15 -15.04 -12.17
N ASN A 56 14.58 -16.27 -11.87
CA ASN A 56 15.85 -16.88 -12.30
C ASN A 56 17.13 -16.22 -11.73
N LYS A 57 17.01 -15.26 -10.79
CA LYS A 57 18.18 -14.68 -10.10
C LYS A 57 18.40 -15.40 -8.77
N PRO A 58 19.62 -15.85 -8.46
CA PRO A 58 19.93 -16.48 -7.18
C PRO A 58 19.84 -15.43 -6.05
N ILE A 59 19.10 -15.76 -5.00
CA ILE A 59 18.90 -14.88 -3.84
C ILE A 59 19.72 -15.39 -2.64
N ALA A 60 19.58 -16.66 -2.30
CA ALA A 60 20.26 -17.25 -1.14
C ALA A 60 20.30 -18.78 -1.25
N THR A 61 21.26 -19.40 -0.55
CA THR A 61 21.35 -20.85 -0.40
C THR A 61 20.96 -21.24 1.01
N VAL A 62 20.06 -22.22 1.13
CA VAL A 62 19.49 -22.71 2.40
C VAL A 62 19.64 -24.23 2.50
N ARG A 63 19.46 -24.77 3.71
CA ARG A 63 19.71 -26.19 4.05
C ARG A 63 18.87 -27.20 3.24
N ASN A 64 17.63 -26.85 2.89
CA ASN A 64 16.74 -27.71 2.10
C ASN A 64 15.50 -26.92 1.61
N VAL A 65 14.65 -27.59 0.80
CA VAL A 65 13.41 -27.00 0.25
C VAL A 65 12.39 -26.63 1.34
N ALA A 66 12.29 -27.42 2.43
CA ALA A 66 11.37 -27.14 3.51
C ALA A 66 11.73 -25.82 4.19
N ALA A 67 13.01 -25.64 4.57
CA ALA A 67 13.51 -24.38 5.12
C ALA A 67 13.33 -23.20 4.15
N ALA A 68 13.52 -23.41 2.85
CA ALA A 68 13.26 -22.38 1.84
C ALA A 68 11.80 -21.92 1.87
N ASN A 69 10.85 -22.84 1.90
CA ASN A 69 9.42 -22.52 1.95
C ASN A 69 9.04 -21.81 3.24
N GLU A 70 9.56 -22.24 4.40
CA GLU A 70 9.33 -21.56 5.68
C GLU A 70 9.86 -20.12 5.67
N LEU A 71 11.06 -19.90 5.14
CA LEU A 71 11.67 -18.58 5.05
C LEU A 71 10.92 -17.66 4.08
N ILE A 72 10.45 -18.20 2.95
CA ILE A 72 9.62 -17.46 2.01
C ILE A 72 8.30 -17.05 2.67
N ALA A 73 7.59 -17.99 3.30
CA ALA A 73 6.33 -17.71 3.97
C ALA A 73 6.52 -16.66 5.10
N ALA A 74 7.58 -16.77 5.89
CA ALA A 74 7.89 -15.81 6.93
C ALA A 74 8.22 -14.41 6.36
N ALA A 75 8.96 -14.34 5.24
CA ALA A 75 9.26 -13.09 4.56
C ALA A 75 7.99 -12.44 3.95
N GLU A 76 7.10 -13.25 3.38
CA GLU A 76 5.81 -12.80 2.86
C GLU A 76 4.91 -12.26 3.97
N GLN A 77 4.78 -13.00 5.06
CA GLN A 77 3.96 -12.59 6.20
C GLN A 77 4.47 -11.30 6.85
N ALA A 78 5.78 -11.17 7.03
CA ALA A 78 6.38 -9.93 7.54
C ALA A 78 6.11 -8.72 6.62
N LYS A 79 6.07 -8.94 5.32
CA LYS A 79 5.82 -7.89 4.33
C LYS A 79 4.34 -7.49 4.23
N VAL A 80 3.44 -8.43 4.42
CA VAL A 80 1.98 -8.22 4.42
C VAL A 80 1.54 -7.45 5.67
N GLY A 81 2.13 -7.74 6.82
CA GLY A 81 1.81 -7.12 8.10
C GLY A 81 0.56 -7.70 8.77
N ALA A 82 0.41 -7.42 10.08
CA ALA A 82 -0.60 -8.03 10.93
C ALA A 82 -2.05 -7.71 10.53
N ALA A 83 -2.33 -6.49 10.06
CA ALA A 83 -3.69 -6.08 9.70
C ALA A 83 -4.23 -6.77 8.43
N PHE A 84 -3.35 -7.39 7.65
CA PHE A 84 -3.70 -8.22 6.50
C PHE A 84 -3.47 -9.72 6.76
N ALA A 85 -3.22 -10.11 8.02
CA ALA A 85 -3.06 -11.50 8.41
C ALA A 85 -4.32 -12.32 8.02
N GLY A 86 -4.11 -13.53 7.52
CA GLY A 86 -5.20 -14.37 7.00
C GLY A 86 -5.55 -14.15 5.53
N GLN A 87 -4.96 -13.17 4.86
CA GLN A 87 -5.00 -13.08 3.40
C GLN A 87 -3.81 -13.81 2.80
N GLU A 88 -4.05 -14.63 1.79
CA GLU A 88 -2.97 -15.19 0.97
C GLU A 88 -2.47 -14.12 0.00
N PRO A 89 -1.23 -13.64 0.15
CA PRO A 89 -0.68 -12.67 -0.78
C PRO A 89 -0.42 -13.30 -2.14
N VAL A 90 -0.69 -12.55 -3.20
CA VAL A 90 -0.32 -12.97 -4.55
C VAL A 90 1.10 -12.52 -4.83
N ARG A 91 1.99 -13.49 -5.00
CA ARG A 91 3.39 -13.25 -5.40
C ARG A 91 3.45 -12.95 -6.89
N MET A 92 4.13 -11.86 -7.26
CA MET A 92 4.28 -11.44 -8.65
C MET A 92 5.44 -12.15 -9.36
N GLN A 93 6.48 -12.56 -8.62
CA GLN A 93 7.65 -13.24 -9.15
C GLN A 93 7.50 -14.76 -9.12
N LYS A 94 8.20 -15.41 -10.04
CA LYS A 94 8.35 -16.87 -10.03
C LYS A 94 9.49 -17.27 -9.11
N VAL A 95 9.20 -18.08 -8.11
CA VAL A 95 10.20 -18.67 -7.23
C VAL A 95 10.49 -20.09 -7.70
N ARG A 96 11.77 -20.44 -7.79
CA ARG A 96 12.27 -21.78 -8.14
C ARG A 96 13.36 -22.17 -7.18
N PHE A 97 13.56 -23.47 -7.03
CA PHE A 97 14.65 -24.06 -6.25
C PHE A 97 15.60 -24.78 -7.17
N GLN A 98 16.88 -24.51 -7.04
CA GLN A 98 17.96 -25.20 -7.74
C GLN A 98 18.84 -25.87 -6.70
N ARG A 99 19.29 -27.07 -6.99
CA ARG A 99 20.29 -27.74 -6.13
C ARG A 99 21.53 -26.86 -6.03
N ALA A 100 22.00 -26.63 -4.82
CA ALA A 100 23.22 -25.89 -4.60
C ALA A 100 24.44 -26.71 -5.03
N GLU A 101 25.46 -26.04 -5.53
CA GLU A 101 26.75 -26.68 -5.83
C GLU A 101 27.42 -27.12 -4.53
N ALA A 102 28.24 -28.20 -4.62
CA ALA A 102 28.96 -28.71 -3.47
C ALA A 102 29.89 -27.62 -2.90
N GLY A 103 29.79 -27.38 -1.58
CA GLY A 103 30.58 -26.34 -0.91
C GLY A 103 30.01 -24.93 -0.92
N THR A 104 28.84 -24.70 -1.54
CA THR A 104 28.17 -23.38 -1.46
C THR A 104 27.79 -23.08 -0.01
N PRO A 105 28.25 -21.94 0.57
CA PRO A 105 27.92 -21.59 1.93
C PRO A 105 26.43 -21.30 2.09
N GLN A 106 25.86 -21.81 3.19
CA GLN A 106 24.47 -21.52 3.56
C GLN A 106 24.43 -20.17 4.27
N GLU A 107 23.42 -19.37 3.97
CA GLU A 107 23.25 -18.07 4.61
C GLU A 107 22.37 -18.19 5.87
N PRO A 108 22.60 -17.34 6.90
CA PRO A 108 21.75 -17.30 8.08
C PRO A 108 20.29 -16.93 7.72
N ASP A 109 19.34 -17.53 8.42
CA ASP A 109 17.89 -17.39 8.15
C ASP A 109 17.40 -15.92 8.16
N ASN A 110 17.94 -15.08 9.05
CA ASN A 110 17.61 -13.65 9.12
C ASN A 110 18.07 -12.87 7.89
N VAL A 111 19.23 -13.22 7.33
CA VAL A 111 19.77 -12.62 6.10
C VAL A 111 18.93 -13.05 4.90
N VAL A 112 18.60 -14.34 4.82
CA VAL A 112 17.74 -14.89 3.77
C VAL A 112 16.37 -14.23 3.78
N LYS A 113 15.72 -14.10 4.96
CA LYS A 113 14.44 -13.40 5.11
C LYS A 113 14.49 -11.95 4.60
N SER A 114 15.55 -11.23 4.96
CA SER A 114 15.74 -9.85 4.52
C SER A 114 15.89 -9.75 2.99
N LYS A 115 16.72 -10.59 2.39
CA LYS A 115 16.92 -10.66 0.92
C LYS A 115 15.62 -11.01 0.19
N LEU A 116 14.86 -11.99 0.70
CA LEU A 116 13.57 -12.38 0.15
C LEU A 116 12.55 -11.25 0.25
N ALA A 117 12.46 -10.59 1.41
CA ALA A 117 11.57 -9.45 1.59
C ALA A 117 11.87 -8.28 0.64
N GLN A 118 13.15 -8.06 0.29
CA GLN A 118 13.53 -7.06 -0.70
C GLN A 118 13.21 -7.49 -2.14
N SER A 119 13.35 -8.77 -2.46
CA SER A 119 13.23 -9.31 -3.82
C SER A 119 11.80 -9.62 -4.23
N LEU A 120 10.92 -9.97 -3.28
CA LEU A 120 9.53 -10.34 -3.56
C LEU A 120 8.62 -9.11 -3.65
N THR A 121 7.79 -9.05 -4.67
CA THR A 121 6.68 -8.10 -4.78
C THR A 121 5.39 -8.86 -4.50
N LEU A 122 4.63 -8.42 -3.50
CA LEU A 122 3.41 -9.06 -3.06
C LEU A 122 2.23 -8.12 -3.27
N HIS A 123 1.12 -8.68 -3.75
CA HIS A 123 -0.16 -7.99 -3.82
C HIS A 123 -1.13 -8.59 -2.80
N VAL A 124 -1.86 -7.71 -2.12
CA VAL A 124 -2.94 -8.06 -1.20
C VAL A 124 -4.24 -7.39 -1.62
N ARG A 125 -5.37 -7.95 -1.25
CA ARG A 125 -6.68 -7.31 -1.44
C ARG A 125 -6.88 -6.26 -0.34
N ALA A 126 -6.97 -5.00 -0.73
CA ALA A 126 -7.13 -3.88 0.19
C ALA A 126 -8.21 -2.91 -0.28
N PHE A 127 -8.68 -2.06 0.64
CA PHE A 127 -9.55 -0.94 0.34
C PHE A 127 -8.69 0.29 0.06
N VAL A 128 -8.75 0.75 -1.18
CA VAL A 128 -7.91 1.81 -1.71
C VAL A 128 -8.66 3.12 -1.69
N ILE A 129 -8.04 4.13 -1.13
CA ILE A 129 -8.52 5.51 -1.27
C ILE A 129 -8.01 6.05 -2.60
N LEU A 130 -8.96 6.36 -3.49
CA LEU A 130 -8.70 7.01 -4.77
C LEU A 130 -8.97 8.50 -4.63
N VAL A 131 -8.02 9.33 -5.04
CA VAL A 131 -8.16 10.78 -5.08
C VAL A 131 -8.05 11.22 -6.54
N LYS A 132 -9.09 11.86 -7.07
CA LYS A 132 -9.18 12.22 -8.51
C LYS A 132 -8.93 10.98 -9.41
N GLY A 133 -9.44 9.81 -9.02
CA GLY A 133 -9.26 8.54 -9.73
C GLY A 133 -7.87 7.90 -9.60
N ARG A 134 -6.92 8.55 -8.95
CA ARG A 134 -5.57 8.03 -8.72
C ARG A 134 -5.48 7.33 -7.37
N LEU A 135 -4.81 6.18 -7.36
CA LEU A 135 -4.57 5.40 -6.16
C LEU A 135 -3.61 6.15 -5.22
N SER A 136 -4.03 6.35 -3.98
CA SER A 136 -3.27 7.05 -2.96
C SER A 136 -2.71 6.09 -1.91
N VAL A 137 -3.54 5.53 -1.05
CA VAL A 137 -3.17 4.64 0.04
C VAL A 137 -4.19 3.50 0.14
N ALA A 138 -3.78 2.37 0.68
CA ALA A 138 -4.61 1.19 0.84
C ALA A 138 -4.66 0.71 2.30
N LEU A 139 -5.84 0.30 2.77
CA LEU A 139 -6.13 -0.13 4.14
C LEU A 139 -6.82 -1.50 4.16
N PRO A 140 -6.80 -2.20 5.30
CA PRO A 140 -7.36 -3.56 5.42
C PRO A 140 -8.87 -3.62 5.22
N THR A 141 -9.60 -2.61 5.70
CA THR A 141 -11.07 -2.56 5.70
C THR A 141 -11.61 -1.26 5.12
N ALA A 142 -12.87 -1.25 4.69
CA ALA A 142 -13.56 -0.05 4.23
C ALA A 142 -13.71 0.98 5.35
N ASP A 143 -13.99 0.50 6.58
CA ASP A 143 -14.12 1.38 7.76
C ASP A 143 -12.80 2.06 8.08
N ALA A 144 -11.66 1.34 8.00
CA ALA A 144 -10.34 1.94 8.19
C ALA A 144 -10.03 3.01 7.12
N ALA A 145 -10.46 2.79 5.87
CA ALA A 145 -10.31 3.79 4.82
C ALA A 145 -11.19 5.04 5.07
N SER A 146 -12.43 4.83 5.48
CA SER A 146 -13.36 5.91 5.85
C SER A 146 -12.86 6.71 7.06
N GLU A 147 -12.37 6.00 8.07
CA GLU A 147 -11.77 6.60 9.27
C GLU A 147 -10.51 7.41 8.93
N THR A 148 -9.69 6.94 7.99
CA THR A 148 -8.55 7.72 7.48
C THR A 148 -9.00 9.08 6.93
N LEU A 149 -10.05 9.11 6.11
CA LEU A 149 -10.59 10.36 5.55
C LEU A 149 -11.19 11.26 6.63
N ARG A 150 -11.82 10.66 7.66
CA ARG A 150 -12.29 11.41 8.83
C ARG A 150 -11.13 12.08 9.56
N LEU A 151 -10.05 11.36 9.85
CA LEU A 151 -8.86 11.90 10.50
C LEU A 151 -8.22 13.04 9.70
N VAL A 152 -8.26 12.97 8.37
CA VAL A 152 -7.79 14.07 7.49
C VAL A 152 -8.65 15.32 7.67
N ARG A 153 -9.98 15.17 7.70
CA ARG A 153 -10.90 16.30 7.95
C ARG A 153 -10.68 16.92 9.33
N ASP A 154 -10.57 16.07 10.35
CA ASP A 154 -10.38 16.50 11.75
C ASP A 154 -9.05 17.23 11.94
N HIS A 155 -7.98 16.77 11.29
CA HIS A 155 -6.68 17.45 11.34
C HIS A 155 -6.77 18.92 10.90
N TRP A 156 -7.40 19.17 9.77
CA TRP A 156 -7.55 20.54 9.26
C TRP A 156 -8.66 21.32 9.95
N ALA A 157 -9.66 20.64 10.50
CA ALA A 157 -10.72 21.26 11.28
C ALA A 157 -10.21 21.94 12.56
N GLN A 158 -9.15 21.40 13.15
CA GLN A 158 -8.51 21.94 14.35
C GLN A 158 -7.64 23.18 14.07
N MET A 159 -7.45 23.57 12.81
CA MET A 159 -6.61 24.70 12.43
C MET A 159 -7.44 25.86 11.84
N PRO A 160 -7.33 27.09 12.40
CA PRO A 160 -6.82 27.47 13.70
C PRO A 160 -7.72 26.94 14.84
N PRO A 161 -7.18 26.69 16.07
CA PRO A 161 -7.89 25.90 17.09
C PRO A 161 -9.10 26.59 17.71
N GLU A 162 -9.15 27.92 17.75
CA GLU A 162 -10.01 28.66 18.67
C GLU A 162 -11.39 29.06 18.11
N ALA A 163 -11.67 28.81 16.85
CA ALA A 163 -12.92 29.28 16.23
C ALA A 163 -13.93 28.13 16.02
N PRO A 164 -15.21 28.30 16.41
CA PRO A 164 -16.27 27.32 16.20
C PRO A 164 -16.44 26.97 14.72
N ILE A 165 -16.59 25.67 14.43
CA ILE A 165 -16.76 25.14 13.06
C ILE A 165 -18.22 25.30 12.64
N ILE A 166 -18.43 25.78 11.42
CA ILE A 166 -19.76 25.87 10.78
C ILE A 166 -19.91 24.69 9.82
N GLY A 167 -20.82 23.77 10.11
CA GLY A 167 -21.04 22.57 9.30
C GLY A 167 -19.96 21.54 9.48
N GLN A 168 -19.73 20.72 8.43
CA GLN A 168 -18.70 19.67 8.44
C GLN A 168 -17.53 20.08 7.54
N PRO A 169 -16.30 19.75 7.92
CA PRO A 169 -15.14 19.88 7.04
C PRO A 169 -15.32 19.05 5.78
N GLU A 170 -15.04 19.64 4.62
CA GLU A 170 -15.28 19.06 3.31
C GLU A 170 -13.95 18.79 2.59
N ILE A 171 -13.79 17.59 2.06
CA ILE A 171 -12.71 17.29 1.12
C ILE A 171 -13.14 17.78 -0.27
N VAL A 172 -12.33 18.64 -0.87
CA VAL A 172 -12.67 19.32 -2.15
C VAL A 172 -12.51 18.37 -3.33
N GLU A 173 -11.55 17.44 -3.27
CA GLU A 173 -11.31 16.47 -4.32
C GLU A 173 -12.37 15.36 -4.29
N THR A 174 -12.67 14.83 -5.49
CA THR A 174 -13.46 13.59 -5.59
C THR A 174 -12.67 12.44 -5.02
N GLU A 175 -13.20 11.85 -3.96
CA GLU A 175 -12.65 10.69 -3.27
C GLU A 175 -13.53 9.47 -3.49
N ASN A 176 -12.94 8.28 -3.57
CA ASN A 176 -13.66 7.02 -3.68
C ASN A 176 -12.86 5.91 -3.00
N ILE A 177 -13.56 5.01 -2.32
CA ILE A 177 -12.99 3.84 -1.68
C ILE A 177 -13.37 2.62 -2.52
N GLN A 178 -12.37 1.88 -3.01
CA GLN A 178 -12.58 0.67 -3.82
C GLN A 178 -11.73 -0.49 -3.31
N ARG A 179 -12.28 -1.70 -3.36
CA ARG A 179 -11.52 -2.91 -3.06
C ARG A 179 -10.71 -3.33 -4.29
N ARG A 180 -9.39 -3.37 -4.16
CA ARG A 180 -8.45 -3.74 -5.25
C ARG A 180 -7.30 -4.60 -4.73
N ALA A 181 -6.68 -5.35 -5.65
CA ALA A 181 -5.38 -5.95 -5.40
C ALA A 181 -4.31 -4.88 -5.57
N VAL A 182 -3.47 -4.70 -4.58
CA VAL A 182 -2.43 -3.66 -4.55
C VAL A 182 -1.12 -4.20 -4.02
N ASP A 183 -0.03 -3.57 -4.42
CA ASP A 183 1.29 -3.83 -3.87
C ASP A 183 1.31 -3.52 -2.37
N THR A 184 1.89 -4.41 -1.57
CA THR A 184 2.01 -4.25 -0.11
C THR A 184 2.74 -2.96 0.31
N ARG A 185 3.55 -2.38 -0.56
CA ARG A 185 4.20 -1.07 -0.32
C ARG A 185 3.21 0.08 -0.20
N MET A 186 2.03 -0.06 -0.77
CA MET A 186 0.97 0.94 -0.73
C MET A 186 0.01 0.77 0.44
N THR A 187 0.13 -0.32 1.19
CA THR A 187 -0.74 -0.60 2.33
C THR A 187 -0.28 0.14 3.59
N ARG A 188 -1.24 0.49 4.44
CA ARG A 188 -1.01 0.96 5.81
C ARG A 188 -1.82 0.09 6.75
N GLN A 189 -1.27 -0.16 7.93
CA GLN A 189 -1.90 -1.09 8.89
C GLN A 189 -3.10 -0.47 9.58
N THR A 190 -3.04 0.84 9.85
CA THR A 190 -4.08 1.57 10.58
C THR A 190 -4.39 2.92 9.92
N PRO A 191 -5.57 3.52 10.23
CA PRO A 191 -5.93 4.85 9.77
C PRO A 191 -4.94 5.94 10.18
N GLU A 192 -4.38 5.87 11.40
CA GLU A 192 -3.42 6.84 11.94
C GLU A 192 -2.08 6.81 11.17
N MET A 193 -1.69 5.63 10.68
CA MET A 193 -0.52 5.50 9.80
C MET A 193 -0.79 6.00 8.39
N ALA A 194 -2.04 5.98 7.96
CA ALA A 194 -2.44 6.37 6.61
C ALA A 194 -2.75 7.86 6.47
N ALA A 195 -3.43 8.44 7.46
CA ALA A 195 -3.91 9.83 7.40
C ALA A 195 -2.78 10.86 7.17
N PRO A 196 -1.61 10.79 7.83
CA PRO A 196 -0.51 11.74 7.58
C PRO A 196 -0.02 11.76 6.14
N TYR A 197 -0.25 10.69 5.37
CA TYR A 197 0.11 10.63 3.95
C TYR A 197 -0.60 11.70 3.11
N PHE A 198 -1.74 12.24 3.58
CA PHE A 198 -2.55 13.22 2.87
C PHE A 198 -2.22 14.69 3.21
N TRP A 199 -1.42 14.96 4.25
CA TRP A 199 -1.04 16.33 4.61
C TRP A 199 0.46 16.52 4.84
N THR A 200 1.24 15.44 5.04
CA THR A 200 2.68 15.54 5.21
C THR A 200 3.37 15.20 3.91
N PRO A 201 4.06 16.15 3.25
CA PRO A 201 4.87 15.81 2.09
C PRO A 201 6.01 14.87 2.54
N PRO A 202 6.31 13.80 1.79
CA PRO A 202 7.43 12.93 2.11
C PRO A 202 8.74 13.70 1.99
N PRO A 203 9.80 13.29 2.70
CA PRO A 203 11.12 13.89 2.56
C PRO A 203 11.56 13.84 1.10
N SER A 204 12.11 14.95 0.60
CA SER A 204 12.54 15.04 -0.78
C SER A 204 13.71 14.09 -1.03
N LYS A 205 13.59 13.23 -2.04
CA LYS A 205 14.69 12.41 -2.56
C LYS A 205 15.23 13.07 -3.80
N SER A 206 16.40 13.65 -3.70
CA SER A 206 17.05 14.34 -4.84
C SER A 206 17.85 13.38 -5.71
N TYR A 207 17.84 13.64 -7.02
CA TYR A 207 18.65 12.97 -8.02
C TYR A 207 19.41 14.01 -8.85
N LEU A 208 20.72 13.86 -8.94
CA LEU A 208 21.55 14.70 -9.77
C LEU A 208 21.59 14.14 -11.19
N VAL A 209 21.13 14.94 -12.16
CA VAL A 209 21.07 14.57 -13.58
C VAL A 209 22.48 14.42 -14.15
N ARG A 210 22.72 13.31 -14.83
CA ARG A 210 23.99 12.98 -15.47
C ARG A 210 23.89 13.14 -16.99
N ARG A 211 25.03 13.24 -17.66
CA ARG A 211 25.08 13.30 -19.12
C ARG A 211 24.43 12.05 -19.73
N GLY A 212 23.49 12.27 -20.67
CA GLY A 212 22.73 11.19 -21.33
C GLY A 212 21.49 10.70 -20.56
N ASP A 213 21.16 11.31 -19.41
CA ASP A 213 19.90 11.03 -18.74
C ASP A 213 18.71 11.62 -19.48
N LEU A 214 17.62 10.84 -19.50
CA LEU A 214 16.32 11.25 -20.01
C LEU A 214 15.33 11.22 -18.84
N GLY A 215 14.41 12.18 -18.77
CA GLY A 215 13.40 12.26 -17.72
C GLY A 215 12.61 10.97 -17.54
N SER A 216 12.21 10.32 -18.64
CA SER A 216 11.51 9.02 -18.61
C SER A 216 12.35 7.90 -17.99
N ARG A 217 13.67 7.87 -18.29
CA ARG A 217 14.59 6.85 -17.74
C ARG A 217 14.87 7.10 -16.26
N ILE A 218 14.99 8.38 -15.85
CA ILE A 218 15.12 8.74 -14.43
C ILE A 218 13.86 8.32 -13.66
N ALA A 219 12.66 8.59 -14.19
CA ALA A 219 11.40 8.16 -13.60
C ALA A 219 11.38 6.63 -13.41
N TYR A 220 11.64 5.88 -14.46
CA TYR A 220 11.64 4.41 -14.43
C TYR A 220 12.61 3.84 -13.38
N ARG A 221 13.87 4.33 -13.35
CA ARG A 221 14.89 3.89 -12.38
C ARG A 221 14.51 4.19 -10.92
N ASN A 222 13.70 5.22 -10.68
CA ASN A 222 13.21 5.59 -9.35
C ASN A 222 11.79 5.09 -9.06
N HIS A 223 11.26 4.17 -9.86
CA HIS A 223 9.92 3.59 -9.71
C HIS A 223 8.79 4.63 -9.74
N LEU A 224 8.97 5.69 -10.53
CA LEU A 224 7.99 6.73 -10.78
C LEU A 224 7.39 6.57 -12.18
N SER A 225 6.13 6.97 -12.34
CA SER A 225 5.62 7.31 -13.67
C SER A 225 6.25 8.63 -14.14
N TYR A 226 6.28 8.86 -15.44
CA TYR A 226 6.78 10.14 -15.97
C TYR A 226 5.92 11.33 -15.48
N ALA A 227 4.60 11.11 -15.35
CA ALA A 227 3.68 12.10 -14.79
C ALA A 227 3.97 12.41 -13.30
N ASP A 228 4.32 11.39 -12.50
CA ASP A 228 4.73 11.61 -11.11
C ASP A 228 6.02 12.43 -11.02
N LEU A 229 6.98 12.18 -11.93
CA LEU A 229 8.21 12.96 -11.96
C LEU A 229 7.96 14.43 -12.37
N ILE A 230 7.05 14.70 -13.33
CA ILE A 230 6.60 16.06 -13.67
C ILE A 230 5.99 16.74 -12.44
N THR A 231 5.06 16.05 -11.77
CA THR A 231 4.38 16.59 -10.56
C THR A 231 5.37 16.91 -9.44
N ALA A 232 6.41 16.10 -9.26
CA ALA A 232 7.44 16.32 -8.25
C ALA A 232 8.40 17.48 -8.61
N ASN A 233 8.40 17.94 -9.88
CA ASN A 233 9.32 18.98 -10.39
C ASN A 233 8.59 19.99 -11.26
N PRO A 234 7.60 20.74 -10.75
CA PRO A 234 6.75 21.61 -11.56
C PRO A 234 7.51 22.73 -12.28
N ASN A 235 8.66 23.13 -11.74
CA ASN A 235 9.50 24.22 -12.26
C ASN A 235 10.64 23.72 -13.17
N LYS A 236 10.65 22.44 -13.56
CA LYS A 236 11.68 21.85 -14.40
C LYS A 236 11.12 21.32 -15.71
N ASN A 237 11.77 21.65 -16.82
CA ASN A 237 11.43 21.05 -18.12
C ASN A 237 12.15 19.70 -18.27
N LEU A 238 11.45 18.60 -18.03
CA LEU A 238 12.02 17.26 -18.05
C LEU A 238 12.45 16.77 -19.46
N ASN A 239 12.05 17.49 -20.51
CA ASN A 239 12.49 17.22 -21.88
C ASN A 239 13.82 17.95 -22.24
N ARG A 240 14.29 18.87 -21.38
CA ARG A 240 15.49 19.67 -21.59
C ARG A 240 16.41 19.68 -20.37
N LEU A 241 16.62 18.49 -19.79
CA LEU A 241 17.49 18.32 -18.64
C LEU A 241 18.96 18.57 -19.02
N LYS A 242 19.68 19.26 -18.14
CA LYS A 242 21.10 19.48 -18.25
C LYS A 242 21.86 18.66 -17.19
N PRO A 243 23.05 18.13 -17.50
CA PRO A 243 23.91 17.56 -16.46
C PRO A 243 24.13 18.57 -15.34
N GLY A 244 23.98 18.14 -14.09
CA GLY A 244 24.02 18.99 -12.89
C GLY A 244 22.66 19.50 -12.42
N ASP A 245 21.58 19.35 -13.20
CA ASP A 245 20.24 19.62 -12.68
C ASP A 245 19.90 18.69 -11.52
N THR A 246 19.23 19.21 -10.52
CA THR A 246 18.70 18.40 -9.40
C THR A 246 17.20 18.21 -9.59
N LEU A 247 16.75 16.95 -9.54
CA LEU A 247 15.34 16.56 -9.61
C LEU A 247 14.91 15.95 -8.30
N ASN A 248 13.67 16.23 -7.87
CA ASN A 248 13.01 15.47 -6.85
C ASN A 248 12.46 14.17 -7.48
N VAL A 249 12.95 13.02 -7.01
CA VAL A 249 12.55 11.69 -7.48
C VAL A 249 11.70 10.96 -6.45
N GLN A 250 11.07 11.71 -5.55
CA GLN A 250 10.10 11.19 -4.60
C GLN A 250 8.69 11.26 -5.21
N LYS A 251 7.92 10.17 -5.09
CA LYS A 251 6.50 10.20 -5.45
C LYS A 251 5.78 11.16 -4.50
N MET A 252 5.26 12.25 -5.08
CA MET A 252 4.46 13.19 -4.31
C MET A 252 3.13 12.55 -3.92
N PRO A 253 2.73 12.59 -2.66
CA PRO A 253 1.42 12.13 -2.25
C PRO A 253 0.36 13.02 -2.90
N LEU A 254 -0.83 12.44 -3.11
CA LEU A 254 -2.00 13.20 -3.48
C LEU A 254 -2.53 13.86 -2.21
N LEU A 255 -2.01 15.05 -1.89
CA LEU A 255 -2.52 15.83 -0.76
C LEU A 255 -3.99 16.12 -0.98
N LEU A 256 -4.78 15.99 0.09
CA LEU A 256 -6.19 16.35 0.07
C LEU A 256 -6.34 17.81 0.47
N THR A 257 -7.23 18.49 -0.23
CA THR A 257 -7.63 19.86 0.10
C THR A 257 -8.87 19.80 0.97
N VAL A 258 -8.78 20.27 2.21
CA VAL A 258 -9.91 20.30 3.13
C VAL A 258 -10.37 21.75 3.32
N ARG A 259 -11.64 21.98 3.02
CA ARG A 259 -12.33 23.25 3.27
C ARG A 259 -13.01 23.20 4.62
N VAL A 260 -12.74 24.21 5.45
CA VAL A 260 -13.37 24.39 6.76
C VAL A 260 -13.94 25.79 6.85
N ARG A 261 -15.18 25.92 7.32
CA ARG A 261 -15.80 27.22 7.64
C ARG A 261 -15.88 27.38 9.14
N LYS A 262 -15.50 28.53 9.64
CA LYS A 262 -15.50 28.84 11.07
C LYS A 262 -16.11 30.21 11.33
N THR A 263 -16.69 30.37 12.51
CA THR A 263 -17.12 31.68 13.02
C THR A 263 -15.97 32.34 13.76
N LEU A 264 -15.68 33.56 13.44
CA LEU A 264 -14.67 34.38 14.12
C LEU A 264 -15.31 35.68 14.61
N GLU A 265 -15.25 35.91 15.90
CA GLU A 265 -15.72 37.13 16.51
C GLU A 265 -14.54 38.05 16.80
N VAL A 266 -14.62 39.28 16.31
CA VAL A 266 -13.52 40.24 16.43
C VAL A 266 -14.10 41.58 16.84
N THR A 267 -13.49 42.22 17.85
CA THR A 267 -13.77 43.62 18.16
C THR A 267 -12.83 44.51 17.34
N GLU A 268 -13.38 45.29 16.46
CA GLU A 268 -12.65 46.19 15.57
C GLU A 268 -12.85 47.65 15.96
N LYS A 269 -11.83 48.48 15.73
CA LYS A 269 -11.94 49.91 15.84
C LYS A 269 -12.58 50.47 14.58
N VAL A 270 -13.63 51.23 14.75
CA VAL A 270 -14.25 52.00 13.66
C VAL A 270 -13.56 53.36 13.62
N HIS A 271 -12.73 53.53 12.59
CA HIS A 271 -12.16 54.83 12.32
C HIS A 271 -13.18 55.67 11.60
N PRO A 272 -13.54 56.78 12.17
CA PRO A 272 -14.42 57.71 11.53
C PRO A 272 -13.72 58.37 10.33
N ASP A 273 -14.52 59.03 9.46
CA ASP A 273 -13.99 59.82 8.35
C ASP A 273 -13.10 60.98 8.87
N ALA A 274 -12.25 61.56 7.98
CA ALA A 274 -11.10 62.43 8.27
C ALA A 274 -11.32 63.65 9.24
N THR A 275 -12.50 63.79 9.82
CA THR A 275 -12.88 64.90 10.73
C THR A 275 -13.02 64.48 12.21
N GLU A 276 -12.60 63.28 12.59
CA GLU A 276 -13.04 62.68 13.86
C GLU A 276 -12.01 62.70 14.97
N ALA A 277 -12.49 62.86 16.18
CA ALA A 277 -11.68 63.04 17.38
C ALA A 277 -11.44 61.71 18.13
N GLN A 278 -12.36 60.76 18.03
CA GLN A 278 -12.28 59.53 18.77
C GLN A 278 -12.81 58.32 17.96
N ALA A 279 -12.05 57.25 17.86
CA ALA A 279 -12.45 56.01 17.22
C ALA A 279 -13.52 55.27 18.02
N GLY A 280 -14.57 54.81 17.35
CA GLY A 280 -15.56 53.91 17.94
C GLY A 280 -15.07 52.46 17.98
N SER A 281 -15.91 51.59 18.51
CA SER A 281 -15.67 50.13 18.49
C SER A 281 -16.92 49.39 18.01
N GLN A 282 -16.69 48.32 17.24
CA GLN A 282 -17.74 47.44 16.78
C GLN A 282 -17.34 45.98 17.00
N HIS A 283 -18.32 45.14 17.29
CA HIS A 283 -18.18 43.71 17.33
C HIS A 283 -18.64 43.13 16.01
N VAL A 284 -17.74 42.44 15.32
CA VAL A 284 -18.03 41.84 14.01
C VAL A 284 -17.91 40.34 14.10
N THR A 285 -18.97 39.65 13.71
CA THR A 285 -18.95 38.19 13.53
C THR A 285 -18.67 37.88 12.07
N TYR A 286 -17.57 37.22 11.83
CA TYR A 286 -17.16 36.78 10.51
C TYR A 286 -17.41 35.29 10.28
N VAL A 287 -17.81 34.93 9.07
CA VAL A 287 -17.65 33.57 8.53
C VAL A 287 -16.36 33.52 7.74
N VAL A 288 -15.42 32.74 8.24
CA VAL A 288 -14.09 32.59 7.64
C VAL A 288 -13.98 31.24 7.01
N THR A 289 -13.56 31.18 5.74
CA THR A 289 -13.29 29.94 5.02
C THR A 289 -11.79 29.69 5.00
N TYR A 290 -11.40 28.51 5.48
CA TYR A 290 -10.04 28.02 5.48
C TYR A 290 -9.86 26.89 4.47
N ILE A 291 -8.71 26.85 3.82
CA ILE A 291 -8.25 25.69 3.04
C ILE A 291 -6.93 25.24 3.62
N ASN A 292 -6.89 23.97 4.09
CA ASN A 292 -5.72 23.39 4.74
C ASN A 292 -5.10 24.34 5.79
N GLY A 293 -5.96 24.89 6.66
CA GLY A 293 -5.59 25.80 7.73
C GLY A 293 -5.24 27.23 7.32
N GLN A 294 -5.22 27.56 6.03
CA GLN A 294 -4.97 28.91 5.53
C GLN A 294 -6.29 29.63 5.27
N GLU A 295 -6.45 30.84 5.81
CA GLU A 295 -7.59 31.71 5.53
C GLU A 295 -7.57 32.13 4.05
N ILE A 296 -8.69 31.89 3.34
CA ILE A 296 -8.85 32.30 1.94
C ILE A 296 -9.98 33.27 1.70
N ARG A 297 -10.96 33.33 2.62
CA ARG A 297 -12.12 34.22 2.51
C ARG A 297 -12.65 34.53 3.87
N ARG A 298 -13.00 35.81 4.08
CA ARG A 298 -13.65 36.31 5.26
C ARG A 298 -14.88 37.14 4.86
N GLU A 299 -16.01 36.85 5.43
CA GLU A 299 -17.27 37.53 5.15
C GLU A 299 -17.93 37.94 6.47
N ALA A 300 -18.26 39.23 6.61
CA ALA A 300 -18.99 39.71 7.78
C ALA A 300 -20.43 39.16 7.73
N GLN A 301 -20.86 38.53 8.80
CA GLN A 301 -22.22 38.00 8.99
C GLN A 301 -23.10 38.97 9.79
N SER A 302 -22.56 39.54 10.87
CA SER A 302 -23.21 40.57 11.68
C SER A 302 -22.21 41.62 12.14
N VAL A 303 -22.69 42.82 12.35
CA VAL A 303 -21.92 43.95 12.87
C VAL A 303 -22.76 44.62 13.98
N ASP A 304 -22.26 44.59 15.19
CA ASP A 304 -22.86 45.19 16.36
C ASP A 304 -21.99 46.36 16.83
N ILE A 305 -22.50 47.57 16.78
CA ILE A 305 -21.77 48.77 17.22
C ILE A 305 -21.76 48.81 18.74
N ILE A 306 -20.59 48.75 19.35
CA ILE A 306 -20.39 48.86 20.81
C ILE A 306 -20.31 50.33 21.20
N GLU A 307 -19.45 51.08 20.52
CA GLU A 307 -19.26 52.50 20.74
C GLU A 307 -19.27 53.24 19.40
N LYS A 308 -20.07 54.29 19.30
CA LYS A 308 -20.05 55.11 18.09
C LYS A 308 -18.81 55.99 18.07
N PRO A 309 -18.22 56.23 16.91
CA PRO A 309 -17.14 57.19 16.79
C PRO A 309 -17.69 58.59 17.08
N LEU A 310 -16.91 59.42 17.78
CA LEU A 310 -17.29 60.81 18.10
C LEU A 310 -16.62 61.74 17.10
N THR A 311 -17.42 62.63 16.54
CA THR A 311 -16.93 63.73 15.69
C THR A 311 -16.48 64.94 16.55
N ARG A 312 -15.68 65.84 15.97
CA ARG A 312 -15.31 67.12 16.66
C ARG A 312 -16.48 67.95 17.03
N MET A 313 -17.68 67.75 16.46
CA MET A 313 -18.89 68.41 16.81
C MET A 313 -19.61 67.82 18.02
N ASP A 314 -19.25 66.58 18.41
CA ASP A 314 -19.84 65.86 19.54
C ASP A 314 -19.06 66.07 20.85
N LEU A 315 -17.90 66.80 20.79
CA LEU A 315 -17.05 67.20 21.90
C LEU A 315 -17.16 68.64 22.19
#